data_1c920327fb9a0cca2ba564b0b27bda6f
#
_entry.id   1c920327fb9a0cca2ba564b0b27bda6f
#
_cell.length_a   1.000
_cell.length_b   1.000
_cell.length_c   1.000
_cell.angle_alpha   90.00
_cell.angle_beta   90.00
_cell.angle_gamma   90.00
#
_symmetry.space_group_name_H-M   'P 1'
#
loop_
_entity.id
_entity.type
_entity.pdbx_description
1 polymer ?
#
loop_
_entity_poly.entity_id
_entity_poly.type
_entity_poly.pdbx_seq_one_letter_code
_entity_poly.pdbx_strand_id
1 'polypeptide(L)'
;MITIETLCLRIGNVPERDVQAWIDSDWLRPEGARGHYLFRDIDEARARLIVELRDDMGINDEGMPVVLSLLDQLYAARRQMLRLREVISTPRESDLRARLRALLTSAQD
;
A
#
# COMPACT_ATOMS: atom_id res chain seq x y z
N MET A 1 -17.39 -1.51 0.34
CA MET A 1 -16.99 -0.11 0.55
C MET A 1 -17.70 0.46 1.76
N ILE A 2 -17.02 1.32 2.51
CA ILE A 2 -17.55 1.90 3.73
C ILE A 2 -17.49 3.42 3.68
N THR A 3 -18.33 4.07 4.50
CA THR A 3 -18.35 5.53 4.65
C THR A 3 -17.21 6.00 5.58
N ILE A 4 -16.99 7.32 5.63
CA ILE A 4 -15.96 7.89 6.51
C ILE A 4 -16.29 7.67 7.98
N GLU A 5 -17.56 7.73 8.36
CA GLU A 5 -17.99 7.47 9.73
C GLU A 5 -17.63 6.05 10.16
N THR A 6 -17.93 5.08 9.30
CA THR A 6 -17.61 3.67 9.56
C THR A 6 -16.09 3.46 9.62
N LEU A 7 -15.35 4.06 8.70
CA LEU A 7 -13.89 3.98 8.69
C LEU A 7 -13.31 4.48 10.02
N CYS A 8 -13.73 5.67 10.46
CA CYS A 8 -13.24 6.27 11.70
C CYS A 8 -13.45 5.36 12.91
N LEU A 9 -14.61 4.70 12.98
CA LEU A 9 -14.89 3.74 14.05
C LEU A 9 -13.98 2.52 13.98
N ARG A 10 -13.75 1.99 12.79
CA ARG A 10 -12.95 0.77 12.60
C ARG A 10 -11.47 0.96 12.88
N ILE A 11 -10.94 2.15 12.66
CA ILE A 11 -9.51 2.43 12.83
C ILE A 11 -9.15 2.98 14.22
N GLY A 12 -10.09 2.92 15.17
CA GLY A 12 -9.86 3.28 16.58
C GLY A 12 -10.46 4.60 17.00
N ASN A 13 -11.66 4.93 16.52
CA ASN A 13 -12.38 6.15 16.85
C ASN A 13 -11.60 7.42 16.52
N VAL A 14 -10.98 7.43 15.36
CA VAL A 14 -10.25 8.60 14.86
C VAL A 14 -11.25 9.67 14.41
N PRO A 15 -11.01 10.96 14.73
CA PRO A 15 -11.88 12.04 14.27
C PRO A 15 -11.91 12.14 12.73
N GLU A 16 -13.07 12.46 12.18
CA GLU A 16 -13.23 12.64 10.73
C GLU A 16 -12.27 13.72 10.17
N ARG A 17 -12.02 14.76 10.93
CA ARG A 17 -11.08 15.83 10.54
C ARG A 17 -9.67 15.28 10.26
N ASP A 18 -9.23 14.27 11.01
CA ASP A 18 -7.92 13.65 10.83
C ASP A 18 -7.90 12.89 9.50
N VAL A 19 -8.91 12.08 9.23
CA VAL A 19 -9.03 11.35 7.97
C VAL A 19 -9.12 12.32 6.79
N GLN A 20 -9.88 13.40 6.92
CA GLN A 20 -9.97 14.41 5.88
C GLN A 20 -8.60 15.06 5.60
N ALA A 21 -7.83 15.33 6.64
CA ALA A 21 -6.47 15.86 6.49
C ALA A 21 -5.56 14.88 5.73
N TRP A 22 -5.70 13.59 5.98
CA TRP A 22 -4.94 12.56 5.27
C TRP A 22 -5.31 12.50 3.78
N ILE A 23 -6.60 12.66 3.47
CA ILE A 23 -7.09 12.75 2.09
C ILE A 23 -6.53 14.00 1.40
N ASP A 24 -6.60 15.13 2.08
CA ASP A 24 -6.11 16.41 1.56
C ASP A 24 -4.59 16.38 1.31
N SER A 25 -3.86 15.58 2.08
CA SER A 25 -2.41 15.38 1.94
C SER A 25 -2.03 14.27 0.95
N ASP A 26 -3.00 13.65 0.29
CA ASP A 26 -2.81 12.54 -0.63
C ASP A 26 -2.28 11.25 0.03
N TRP A 27 -2.42 11.11 1.33
CA TRP A 27 -2.06 9.88 2.04
C TRP A 27 -3.10 8.78 1.85
N LEU A 28 -4.36 9.17 1.65
CA LEU A 28 -5.49 8.32 1.31
C LEU A 28 -6.16 8.84 0.06
N ARG A 29 -6.57 7.92 -0.81
CA ARG A 29 -7.26 8.25 -2.06
C ARG A 29 -8.53 7.43 -2.19
N PRO A 30 -9.58 7.76 -1.41
CA PRO A 30 -10.86 7.05 -1.50
C PRO A 30 -11.57 7.37 -2.80
N GLU A 31 -12.58 6.58 -3.12
CA GLU A 31 -13.49 6.87 -4.23
C GLU A 31 -14.51 7.93 -3.82
N GLY A 32 -15.10 8.59 -4.81
CA GLY A 32 -16.09 9.63 -4.59
C GLY A 32 -15.49 11.02 -4.45
N ALA A 33 -16.26 11.90 -3.82
CA ALA A 33 -15.89 13.29 -3.64
C ALA A 33 -16.14 13.72 -2.20
N ARG A 34 -15.67 14.91 -1.84
CA ARG A 34 -15.83 15.47 -0.51
C ARG A 34 -17.29 15.41 -0.06
N GLY A 35 -17.53 14.85 1.13
CA GLY A 35 -18.85 14.62 1.68
C GLY A 35 -19.49 13.30 1.29
N HIS A 36 -18.93 12.60 0.29
CA HIS A 36 -19.45 11.35 -0.23
C HIS A 36 -18.34 10.35 -0.53
N TYR A 37 -17.33 10.27 0.34
CA TYR A 37 -16.24 9.31 0.19
C TYR A 37 -16.69 7.89 0.45
N LEU A 38 -16.15 6.96 -0.35
CA LEU A 38 -16.28 5.53 -0.14
C LEU A 38 -14.89 4.91 -0.07
N PHE A 39 -14.64 4.15 0.99
CA PHE A 39 -13.34 3.56 1.28
C PHE A 39 -13.36 2.06 0.98
N ARG A 40 -12.39 1.62 0.20
CA ARG A 40 -12.18 0.21 -0.12
C ARG A 40 -11.39 -0.45 1.02
N ASP A 41 -11.30 -1.78 0.96
CA ASP A 41 -10.49 -2.54 1.94
C ASP A 41 -9.05 -2.07 2.00
N ILE A 42 -8.46 -1.75 0.83
CA ILE A 42 -7.10 -1.24 0.77
C ILE A 42 -6.97 0.14 1.44
N ASP A 43 -7.98 0.97 1.31
CA ASP A 43 -8.00 2.29 1.96
C ASP A 43 -8.08 2.15 3.47
N GLU A 44 -8.89 1.21 3.97
CA GLU A 44 -8.97 0.92 5.41
C GLU A 44 -7.64 0.40 5.94
N ALA A 45 -7.00 -0.52 5.24
CA ALA A 45 -5.69 -1.04 5.63
C ALA A 45 -4.65 0.07 5.69
N ARG A 46 -4.65 0.97 4.71
CA ARG A 46 -3.74 2.11 4.67
C ARG A 46 -4.01 3.10 5.81
N ALA A 47 -5.28 3.34 6.12
CA ALA A 47 -5.66 4.21 7.24
C ALA A 47 -5.20 3.63 8.58
N ARG A 48 -5.34 2.32 8.79
CA ARG A 48 -4.82 1.64 9.98
C ARG A 48 -3.31 1.79 10.09
N LEU A 49 -2.61 1.68 8.98
CA LEU A 49 -1.16 1.86 8.93
C LEU A 49 -0.77 3.29 9.33
N ILE A 50 -1.48 4.29 8.84
CA ILE A 50 -1.24 5.69 9.21
C ILE A 50 -1.40 5.89 10.72
N VAL A 51 -2.45 5.32 11.31
CA VAL A 51 -2.66 5.38 12.76
C VAL A 51 -1.51 4.74 13.53
N GLU A 52 -1.06 3.57 13.11
CA GLU A 52 0.07 2.87 13.73
C GLU A 52 1.37 3.70 13.62
N LEU A 53 1.66 4.24 12.45
CA LEU A 53 2.85 5.04 12.23
C LEU A 53 2.83 6.32 13.10
N ARG A 54 1.67 6.95 13.22
CA ARG A 54 1.52 8.16 14.02
C ARG A 54 1.56 7.89 15.51
N ASP A 55 0.74 6.94 15.99
CA ASP A 55 0.49 6.75 17.42
C ASP A 55 1.49 5.81 18.08
N ASP A 56 1.88 4.74 17.40
CA ASP A 56 2.79 3.75 17.97
C ASP A 56 4.26 4.07 17.67
N MET A 57 4.55 4.64 16.50
CA MET A 57 5.92 4.91 16.07
C MET A 57 6.30 6.39 16.10
N GLY A 58 5.35 7.26 16.39
CA GLY A 58 5.62 8.69 16.53
C GLY A 58 6.03 9.41 15.25
N ILE A 59 5.64 8.89 14.09
CA ILE A 59 5.93 9.56 12.81
C ILE A 59 5.09 10.83 12.71
N ASN A 60 5.74 11.97 12.52
CA ASN A 60 5.07 13.25 12.38
C ASN A 60 4.55 13.48 10.96
N ASP A 61 3.85 14.58 10.76
CA ASP A 61 3.24 14.93 9.47
C ASP A 61 4.28 15.15 8.37
N GLU A 62 5.47 15.57 8.71
CA GLU A 62 6.56 15.77 7.74
C GLU A 62 7.17 14.43 7.32
N GLY A 63 7.30 13.49 8.25
CA GLY A 63 7.84 12.16 7.98
C GLY A 63 6.85 11.22 7.31
N MET A 64 5.55 11.43 7.53
CA MET A 64 4.52 10.52 7.05
C MET A 64 4.57 10.29 5.53
N PRO A 65 4.63 11.30 4.66
CA PRO A 65 4.68 11.05 3.22
C PRO A 65 5.94 10.30 2.79
N VAL A 66 7.06 10.51 3.47
CA VAL A 66 8.31 9.77 3.18
C VAL A 66 8.13 8.29 3.49
N VAL A 67 7.63 7.97 4.68
CA VAL A 67 7.42 6.58 5.11
C VAL A 67 6.39 5.88 4.21
N LEU A 68 5.28 6.54 3.92
CA LEU A 68 4.25 5.97 3.05
C LEU A 68 4.77 5.72 1.64
N SER A 69 5.57 6.63 1.09
CA SER A 69 6.19 6.45 -0.22
C SER A 69 7.13 5.25 -0.25
N LEU A 70 7.97 5.09 0.78
CA LEU A 70 8.87 3.95 0.89
C LEU A 70 8.12 2.64 1.01
N LEU A 71 7.04 2.60 1.77
CA LEU A 71 6.19 1.42 1.89
C LEU A 71 5.51 1.08 0.56
N ASP A 72 5.03 2.08 -0.17
CA ASP A 72 4.43 1.88 -1.50
C ASP A 72 5.44 1.28 -2.47
N GLN A 73 6.70 1.75 -2.44
CA GLN A 73 7.77 1.20 -3.26
C GLN A 73 8.10 -0.24 -2.87
N LEU A 74 8.13 -0.52 -1.58
CA LEU A 74 8.38 -1.88 -1.07
C LEU A 74 7.29 -2.85 -1.54
N TYR A 75 6.04 -2.48 -1.42
CA TYR A 75 4.91 -3.31 -1.87
C TYR A 75 4.92 -3.50 -3.39
N ALA A 76 5.26 -2.47 -4.16
CA ALA A 76 5.39 -2.58 -5.61
C ALA A 76 6.50 -3.56 -6.01
N ALA A 77 7.66 -3.46 -5.39
CA ALA A 77 8.78 -4.37 -5.62
C ALA A 77 8.40 -5.82 -5.27
N ARG A 78 7.72 -6.01 -4.15
CA ARG A 78 7.25 -7.34 -3.71
C ARG A 78 6.28 -7.95 -4.73
N ARG A 79 5.34 -7.18 -5.24
CA ARG A 79 4.41 -7.65 -6.28
C ARG A 79 5.14 -8.06 -7.56
N GLN A 80 6.15 -7.29 -7.97
CA GLN A 80 6.96 -7.63 -9.13
C GLN A 80 7.72 -8.95 -8.93
N MET A 81 8.29 -9.16 -7.76
CA MET A 81 8.97 -10.41 -7.43
C MET A 81 8.02 -11.60 -7.44
N LEU A 82 6.80 -11.43 -6.94
CA LEU A 82 5.79 -12.50 -6.96
C LEU A 82 5.37 -12.85 -8.39
N ARG A 83 5.21 -11.87 -9.26
CA ARG A 83 4.91 -12.09 -10.68
C ARG A 83 6.04 -12.85 -11.37
N LEU A 84 7.28 -12.49 -11.10
CA LEU A 84 8.45 -13.17 -11.63
C LEU A 84 8.50 -14.63 -11.16
N ARG A 85 8.19 -14.90 -9.89
CA ARG A 85 8.08 -16.27 -9.36
C ARG A 85 7.05 -17.08 -10.11
N GLU A 86 5.87 -16.54 -10.38
CA GLU A 86 4.81 -17.22 -11.13
C GLU A 86 5.28 -17.60 -12.53
N VAL A 87 5.94 -16.68 -13.24
CA VAL A 87 6.48 -16.95 -14.58
C VAL A 87 7.52 -18.07 -14.53
N ILE A 88 8.43 -18.03 -13.56
CA ILE A 88 9.48 -19.04 -13.40
C ILE A 88 8.87 -20.41 -13.04
N SER A 89 7.77 -20.43 -12.30
CA SER A 89 7.14 -21.65 -11.78
C SER A 89 6.18 -22.31 -12.76
N THR A 90 5.87 -21.70 -13.91
CA THR A 90 4.92 -22.25 -14.88
C THR A 90 5.55 -23.43 -15.64
N PRO A 91 5.01 -24.67 -15.54
CA PRO A 91 5.66 -25.86 -16.09
C PRO A 91 5.87 -25.83 -17.61
N ARG A 92 4.92 -25.30 -18.38
CA ARG A 92 5.00 -25.24 -19.84
C ARG A 92 6.02 -24.22 -20.37
N GLU A 93 6.61 -23.46 -19.49
CA GLU A 93 7.58 -22.41 -19.81
C GLU A 93 8.99 -22.80 -19.35
N SER A 94 9.32 -24.08 -19.37
CA SER A 94 10.59 -24.58 -18.82
C SER A 94 11.81 -23.94 -19.48
N ASP A 95 11.81 -23.74 -20.81
CA ASP A 95 12.90 -23.10 -21.53
C ASP A 95 13.02 -21.62 -21.17
N LEU A 96 11.89 -20.92 -21.12
CA LEU A 96 11.85 -19.52 -20.72
C LEU A 96 12.32 -19.36 -19.29
N ARG A 97 11.92 -20.26 -18.42
CA ARG A 97 12.33 -20.28 -17.03
C ARG A 97 13.84 -20.43 -16.88
N ALA A 98 14.45 -21.32 -17.66
CA ALA A 98 15.89 -21.51 -17.68
C ALA A 98 16.62 -20.23 -18.15
N ARG A 99 16.11 -19.58 -19.20
CA ARG A 99 16.66 -18.31 -19.71
C ARG A 99 16.58 -17.19 -18.68
N LEU A 100 15.44 -17.08 -18.00
CA LEU A 100 15.26 -16.07 -16.95
C LEU A 100 16.22 -16.28 -15.79
N ARG A 101 16.43 -17.53 -15.38
CA ARG A 101 17.40 -17.88 -14.33
C ARG A 101 18.81 -17.49 -14.73
N ALA A 102 19.18 -17.76 -15.96
CA ALA A 102 20.51 -17.39 -16.49
C ALA A 102 20.71 -15.88 -16.49
N LEU A 103 19.68 -15.11 -16.90
CA LEU A 103 19.73 -13.66 -16.90
C LEU A 103 19.82 -13.09 -15.50
N LEU A 104 19.05 -13.62 -14.56
CA LEU A 104 19.08 -13.19 -13.16
C LEU A 104 20.42 -13.49 -12.50
N THR A 105 21.02 -14.63 -12.81
CA THR A 105 22.33 -14.99 -12.30
C THR A 105 23.40 -14.06 -12.88
N SER A 106 23.33 -13.75 -14.17
CA SER A 106 24.25 -12.80 -14.82
C SER A 106 24.15 -11.40 -14.23
N ALA A 107 22.95 -10.97 -13.88
CA ALA A 107 22.72 -9.65 -13.29
C ALA A 107 23.29 -9.51 -11.88
N GLN A 108 23.52 -10.61 -11.18
CA GLN A 108 24.10 -10.62 -9.83
C GLN A 108 25.62 -10.61 -9.83
N ASP A 109 26.22 -10.95 -10.92
CA ASP A 109 27.67 -10.90 -11.11
C ASP A 109 28.14 -9.49 -11.49
#